data_f671464191f269209120b230917f5e6e
#
_entry.id   f671464191f269209120b230917f5e6e
#
_cell.length_a   1.000
_cell.length_b   1.000
_cell.length_c   1.000
_cell.angle_alpha   90.00
_cell.angle_beta   90.00
_cell.angle_gamma   90.00
#
_symmetry.space_group_name_H-M   'P 1'
#
loop_
_entity.id
_entity.type
_entity.pdbx_description
1 polymer ?
#
loop_
_entity_poly.entity_id
_entity_poly.type
_entity_poly.pdbx_seq_one_letter_code
_entity_poly.pdbx_strand_id
1 'polypeptide(L)'
;FQTNNEALRLLGLTVFTHARQLGRIDENLERLISDVRPGEKHQISFINERGTVHLSVRVSEMTLQEKHVRIIAINDINSELDDKEIESWIRLTRVLTHEIMNSVTPITSLSDTLLSLHQNIDEEIRGGLEVISSTGKSLIAFVESYRKFTHIPTPQPSLFYVNKFAERLTRLARHHNNYPNITIRIDVEPEDLIVYADENLITQVVLNLLKNAMQAIGHEQENGLILFKAYCDPNEAVILEVTNNGPIIPPEEAEHIFVPFFTTKEGGSGIGLS
;
A
#
# COMPACT_ATOMS: atom_id res chain seq x y z
N PHE A 1 -20.84 36.06 10.38
CA PHE A 1 -19.87 34.98 10.25
C PHE A 1 -18.88 35.31 9.13
N GLN A 2 -17.59 35.02 9.39
CA GLN A 2 -16.55 35.00 8.37
C GLN A 2 -16.03 33.56 8.24
N THR A 3 -15.97 33.04 7.03
CA THR A 3 -15.57 31.65 6.76
C THR A 3 -14.50 31.65 5.67
N ASN A 4 -13.53 30.78 5.78
CA ASN A 4 -12.57 30.56 4.68
C ASN A 4 -13.16 29.55 3.67
N ASN A 5 -12.57 29.51 2.49
CA ASN A 5 -13.02 28.64 1.40
C ASN A 5 -12.94 27.16 1.74
N GLU A 6 -11.97 26.76 2.57
CA GLU A 6 -11.78 25.37 2.98
C GLU A 6 -12.92 24.88 3.89
N ALA A 7 -13.35 25.73 4.85
CA ALA A 7 -14.50 25.39 5.68
C ALA A 7 -15.80 25.25 4.86
N LEU A 8 -15.99 26.10 3.84
CA LEU A 8 -17.12 25.97 2.91
C LEU A 8 -17.06 24.66 2.14
N ARG A 9 -15.89 24.28 1.66
CA ARG A 9 -15.67 23.02 0.94
C ARG A 9 -15.94 21.79 1.81
N LEU A 10 -15.45 21.79 3.04
CA LEU A 10 -15.64 20.68 4.00
C LEU A 10 -17.11 20.52 4.39
N LEU A 11 -17.84 21.62 4.56
CA LEU A 11 -19.25 21.62 4.92
C LEU A 11 -20.19 21.43 3.71
N GLY A 12 -19.65 21.42 2.48
CA GLY A 12 -20.47 21.33 1.26
C GLY A 12 -21.34 22.58 1.01
N LEU A 13 -20.93 23.73 1.53
CA LEU A 13 -21.67 24.98 1.40
C LEU A 13 -21.01 25.92 0.40
N THR A 14 -21.82 26.63 -0.38
CA THR A 14 -21.33 27.71 -1.26
C THR A 14 -21.17 29.03 -0.51
N VAL A 15 -22.03 29.30 0.48
CA VAL A 15 -22.01 30.46 1.34
C VAL A 15 -22.46 30.10 2.72
N PHE A 16 -21.74 30.58 3.75
CA PHE A 16 -22.11 30.39 5.16
C PHE A 16 -22.35 31.73 5.83
N THR A 17 -23.59 31.98 6.22
CA THR A 17 -24.03 33.26 6.83
C THR A 17 -24.63 33.09 8.20
N HIS A 18 -25.22 31.94 8.52
CA HIS A 18 -25.92 31.70 9.78
C HIS A 18 -25.67 30.26 10.25
N ALA A 19 -25.50 30.07 11.56
CA ALA A 19 -25.28 28.75 12.16
C ALA A 19 -26.38 27.74 11.85
N ARG A 20 -27.64 28.19 11.67
CA ARG A 20 -28.78 27.33 11.29
C ARG A 20 -28.61 26.62 9.94
N GLN A 21 -27.69 27.10 9.07
CA GLN A 21 -27.40 26.38 7.82
C GLN A 21 -26.73 25.02 8.10
N LEU A 22 -26.04 24.87 9.22
CA LEU A 22 -25.42 23.62 9.65
C LEU A 22 -26.47 22.56 9.99
N GLY A 23 -27.63 22.97 10.54
CA GLY A 23 -28.74 22.06 10.83
C GLY A 23 -29.37 21.42 9.56
N ARG A 24 -29.08 22.00 8.36
CA ARG A 24 -29.46 21.37 7.08
C ARG A 24 -28.50 20.27 6.67
N ILE A 25 -27.29 20.30 7.19
CA ILE A 25 -26.25 19.27 6.96
C ILE A 25 -26.45 18.17 7.98
N ASP A 26 -26.46 18.52 9.27
CA ASP A 26 -26.68 17.63 10.39
C ASP A 26 -27.13 18.42 11.62
N GLU A 27 -28.22 17.99 12.28
CA GLU A 27 -28.75 18.66 13.48
C GLU A 27 -27.75 18.69 14.64
N ASN A 28 -26.92 17.65 14.76
CA ASN A 28 -25.93 17.56 15.82
C ASN A 28 -24.78 18.54 15.58
N LEU A 29 -24.45 18.83 14.33
CA LEU A 29 -23.41 19.80 13.97
C LEU A 29 -23.83 21.23 14.39
N GLU A 30 -25.09 21.61 14.19
CA GLU A 30 -25.61 22.90 14.62
C GLU A 30 -25.56 23.04 16.14
N ARG A 31 -26.06 22.02 16.88
CA ARG A 31 -26.03 21.99 18.35
C ARG A 31 -24.59 22.02 18.86
N LEU A 32 -23.72 21.21 18.31
CA LEU A 32 -22.32 21.12 18.72
C LEU A 32 -21.63 22.49 18.62
N ILE A 33 -21.78 23.19 17.48
CA ILE A 33 -21.15 24.50 17.27
C ILE A 33 -21.74 25.56 18.19
N SER A 34 -23.02 25.44 18.57
CA SER A 34 -23.68 26.35 19.50
C SER A 34 -23.27 26.15 20.95
N ASP A 35 -23.11 24.89 21.37
CA ASP A 35 -23.03 24.50 22.80
C ASP A 35 -21.58 24.19 23.26
N VAL A 36 -20.62 23.99 22.34
CA VAL A 36 -19.23 23.65 22.70
C VAL A 36 -18.58 24.79 23.46
N ARG A 37 -17.98 24.44 24.61
CA ARG A 37 -17.23 25.39 25.42
C ARG A 37 -15.85 25.70 24.82
N PRO A 38 -15.35 26.91 25.05
CA PRO A 38 -13.99 27.25 24.62
C PRO A 38 -12.95 26.29 25.17
N GLY A 39 -12.07 25.78 24.30
CA GLY A 39 -11.00 24.84 24.65
C GLY A 39 -11.38 23.37 24.50
N GLU A 40 -12.64 23.01 24.36
CA GLU A 40 -13.07 21.63 24.13
C GLU A 40 -12.86 21.23 22.66
N LYS A 41 -12.53 19.95 22.45
CA LYS A 41 -12.40 19.31 21.13
C LYS A 41 -13.49 18.24 21.03
N HIS A 42 -14.34 18.36 20.01
CA HIS A 42 -15.38 17.38 19.72
C HIS A 42 -15.17 16.77 18.34
N GLN A 43 -15.63 15.54 18.18
CA GLN A 43 -15.66 14.84 16.90
C GLN A 43 -17.11 14.59 16.51
N ILE A 44 -17.42 14.79 15.24
CA ILE A 44 -18.73 14.54 14.65
C ILE A 44 -18.58 13.81 13.33
N SER A 45 -19.51 12.92 13.04
CA SER A 45 -19.57 12.20 11.77
C SER A 45 -20.95 12.41 11.14
N PHE A 46 -20.97 12.75 9.86
CA PHE A 46 -22.21 12.85 9.09
C PHE A 46 -22.01 12.32 7.68
N ILE A 47 -23.09 12.02 6.98
CA ILE A 47 -23.06 11.50 5.61
C ILE A 47 -23.41 12.63 4.66
N ASN A 48 -22.56 12.82 3.63
CA ASN A 48 -22.85 13.73 2.51
C ASN A 48 -22.83 12.96 1.18
N GLU A 49 -22.99 13.67 0.07
CA GLU A 49 -22.98 13.08 -1.28
C GLU A 49 -21.66 12.34 -1.62
N ARG A 50 -20.58 12.60 -0.90
CA ARG A 50 -19.24 11.99 -1.09
C ARG A 50 -18.96 10.84 -0.13
N GLY A 51 -19.88 10.52 0.79
CA GLY A 51 -19.76 9.47 1.78
C GLY A 51 -19.76 9.99 3.22
N THR A 52 -19.22 9.20 4.15
CA THR A 52 -19.10 9.56 5.56
C THR A 52 -17.94 10.54 5.75
N VAL A 53 -18.22 11.66 6.38
CA VAL A 53 -17.23 12.71 6.71
C VAL A 53 -17.06 12.75 8.22
N HIS A 54 -15.82 12.66 8.68
CA HIS A 54 -15.44 12.78 10.09
C HIS A 54 -14.74 14.11 10.30
N LEU A 55 -15.33 14.96 11.15
CA LEU A 55 -14.79 16.29 11.46
C LEU A 55 -14.39 16.40 12.92
N SER A 56 -13.25 17.05 13.17
CA SER A 56 -12.84 17.52 14.48
C SER A 56 -13.15 19.01 14.60
N VAL A 57 -13.97 19.37 15.56
CA VAL A 57 -14.39 20.76 15.81
C VAL A 57 -13.75 21.23 17.11
N ARG A 58 -13.08 22.37 17.07
CA ARG A 58 -12.52 23.06 18.25
C ARG A 58 -13.02 24.50 18.26
N VAL A 59 -13.46 24.96 19.43
CA VAL A 59 -13.91 26.33 19.64
C VAL A 59 -12.91 27.06 20.52
N SER A 60 -12.55 28.27 20.11
CA SER A 60 -11.74 29.22 20.88
C SER A 60 -12.44 30.56 20.95
N GLU A 61 -12.30 31.27 22.06
CA GLU A 61 -12.82 32.63 22.20
C GLU A 61 -11.68 33.60 22.47
N MET A 62 -11.78 34.77 21.85
CA MET A 62 -10.84 35.87 22.06
C MET A 62 -11.57 37.18 22.03
N THR A 63 -11.03 38.20 22.72
CA THR A 63 -11.53 39.56 22.65
C THR A 63 -10.64 40.38 21.71
N LEU A 64 -11.24 40.88 20.64
CA LEU A 64 -10.56 41.73 19.67
C LEU A 64 -11.26 43.08 19.59
N GLN A 65 -10.57 44.19 19.89
CA GLN A 65 -11.13 45.56 19.87
C GLN A 65 -12.48 45.65 20.64
N GLU A 66 -12.52 45.13 21.88
CA GLU A 66 -13.69 45.09 22.73
C GLU A 66 -14.85 44.20 22.24
N LYS A 67 -14.69 43.47 21.15
CA LYS A 67 -15.67 42.52 20.65
C LYS A 67 -15.24 41.08 21.00
N HIS A 68 -16.19 40.32 21.56
CA HIS A 68 -15.99 38.89 21.74
C HIS A 68 -16.10 38.19 20.39
N VAL A 69 -15.01 37.55 20.00
CA VAL A 69 -14.91 36.77 18.75
C VAL A 69 -14.77 35.28 19.12
N ARG A 70 -15.64 34.49 18.54
CA ARG A 70 -15.61 33.01 18.66
C ARG A 70 -15.01 32.43 17.37
N ILE A 71 -13.92 31.71 17.51
CA ILE A 71 -13.21 31.04 16.39
C ILE A 71 -13.54 29.57 16.43
N ILE A 72 -14.06 29.04 15.34
CA ILE A 72 -14.39 27.63 15.19
C ILE A 72 -13.43 27.04 14.16
N ALA A 73 -12.55 26.14 14.59
CA ALA A 73 -11.66 25.39 13.72
C ALA A 73 -12.30 24.03 13.42
N ILE A 74 -12.44 23.72 12.14
CA ILE A 74 -13.00 22.46 11.65
C ILE A 74 -11.92 21.78 10.82
N ASN A 75 -11.51 20.59 11.22
CA ASN A 75 -10.53 19.77 10.51
C ASN A 75 -11.20 18.48 10.03
N ASP A 76 -10.94 18.10 8.79
CA ASP A 76 -11.23 16.76 8.29
C ASP A 76 -10.24 15.78 8.93
N ILE A 77 -10.78 14.73 9.56
CA ILE A 77 -9.99 13.70 10.24
C ILE A 77 -10.18 12.32 9.59
N ASN A 78 -10.77 12.23 8.41
CA ASN A 78 -10.95 10.96 7.72
C ASN A 78 -9.61 10.25 7.51
N SER A 79 -8.63 10.94 6.92
CA SER A 79 -7.29 10.37 6.71
C SER A 79 -6.60 9.96 8.03
N GLU A 80 -6.72 10.76 9.10
CA GLU A 80 -6.14 10.44 10.40
C GLU A 80 -6.80 9.21 11.05
N LEU A 81 -8.09 8.97 10.82
CA LEU A 81 -8.80 7.80 11.32
C LEU A 81 -8.45 6.56 10.50
N ASP A 82 -8.43 6.69 9.18
CA ASP A 82 -8.02 5.63 8.26
C ASP A 82 -6.58 5.18 8.58
N ASP A 83 -5.66 6.12 8.77
CA ASP A 83 -4.27 5.84 9.14
C ASP A 83 -4.15 5.08 10.46
N LYS A 84 -4.93 5.48 11.49
CA LYS A 84 -4.95 4.78 12.79
C LYS A 84 -5.58 3.40 12.71
N GLU A 85 -6.61 3.23 11.90
CA GLU A 85 -7.24 1.95 11.67
C GLU A 85 -6.26 1.01 10.96
N ILE A 86 -5.61 1.49 9.90
CA ILE A 86 -4.55 0.76 9.19
C ILE A 86 -3.40 0.39 10.15
N GLU A 87 -2.93 1.32 10.98
CA GLU A 87 -1.88 1.04 11.96
C GLU A 87 -2.29 -0.05 12.97
N SER A 88 -3.54 -0.01 13.43
CA SER A 88 -4.09 -1.01 14.34
C SER A 88 -4.19 -2.39 13.67
N TRP A 89 -4.63 -2.44 12.41
CA TRP A 89 -4.65 -3.65 11.60
C TRP A 89 -3.25 -4.22 11.37
N ILE A 90 -2.28 -3.38 11.02
CA ILE A 90 -0.88 -3.79 10.87
C ILE A 90 -0.33 -4.38 12.16
N ARG A 91 -0.61 -3.75 13.30
CA ARG A 91 -0.17 -4.23 14.61
C ARG A 91 -0.78 -5.59 14.97
N LEU A 92 -2.10 -5.74 14.79
CA LEU A 92 -2.79 -7.01 15.03
C LEU A 92 -2.24 -8.13 14.13
N THR A 93 -2.07 -7.83 12.87
CA THR A 93 -1.49 -8.75 11.89
C THR A 93 -0.09 -9.21 12.29
N ARG A 94 0.76 -8.31 12.78
CA ARG A 94 2.11 -8.65 13.23
C ARG A 94 2.08 -9.67 14.37
N VAL A 95 1.17 -9.50 15.34
CA VAL A 95 1.01 -10.44 16.45
C VAL A 95 0.52 -11.78 15.94
N LEU A 96 -0.53 -11.80 15.12
CA LEU A 96 -1.08 -13.05 14.56
C LEU A 96 -0.04 -13.80 13.72
N THR A 97 0.70 -13.10 12.88
CA THR A 97 1.78 -13.68 12.06
C THR A 97 2.83 -14.36 12.93
N HIS A 98 3.26 -13.69 14.00
CA HIS A 98 4.24 -14.24 14.94
C HIS A 98 3.74 -15.51 15.63
N GLU A 99 2.49 -15.51 16.11
CA GLU A 99 1.88 -16.67 16.77
C GLU A 99 1.67 -17.87 15.81
N ILE A 100 1.26 -17.59 14.56
CA ILE A 100 1.15 -18.62 13.52
C ILE A 100 2.52 -19.23 13.22
N MET A 101 3.56 -18.41 13.03
CA MET A 101 4.91 -18.89 12.77
C MET A 101 5.45 -19.76 13.93
N ASN A 102 5.22 -19.30 15.17
CA ASN A 102 5.64 -20.02 16.38
C ASN A 102 4.94 -21.39 16.52
N SER A 103 3.73 -21.51 16.02
CA SER A 103 2.95 -22.75 16.10
C SER A 103 3.25 -23.72 14.95
N VAL A 104 3.39 -23.20 13.73
CA VAL A 104 3.52 -24.03 12.51
C VAL A 104 4.95 -24.47 12.27
N THR A 105 5.96 -23.63 12.53
CA THR A 105 7.37 -23.97 12.30
C THR A 105 7.81 -25.24 13.06
N PRO A 106 7.49 -25.43 14.35
CA PRO A 106 7.84 -26.67 15.06
C PRO A 106 7.16 -27.92 14.48
N ILE A 107 5.89 -27.80 14.06
CA ILE A 107 5.13 -28.92 13.47
C ILE A 107 5.79 -29.36 12.16
N THR A 108 6.09 -28.39 11.28
CA THR A 108 6.76 -28.64 10.01
C THR A 108 8.15 -29.27 10.22
N SER A 109 8.94 -28.68 11.13
CA SER A 109 10.27 -29.19 11.46
C SER A 109 10.24 -30.60 12.04
N LEU A 110 9.26 -30.91 12.90
CA LEU A 110 9.10 -32.27 13.45
C LEU A 110 8.72 -33.27 12.36
N SER A 111 7.80 -32.91 11.46
CA SER A 111 7.42 -33.77 10.33
C SER A 111 8.62 -34.04 9.41
N ASP A 112 9.41 -33.03 9.05
CA ASP A 112 10.62 -33.19 8.25
C ASP A 112 11.67 -34.07 8.97
N THR A 113 11.81 -33.91 10.29
CA THR A 113 12.75 -34.72 11.10
C THR A 113 12.33 -36.19 11.13
N LEU A 114 11.05 -36.48 11.35
CA LEU A 114 10.53 -37.85 11.34
C LEU A 114 10.70 -38.51 9.98
N LEU A 115 10.44 -37.78 8.89
CA LEU A 115 10.66 -38.24 7.51
C LEU A 115 12.14 -38.56 7.23
N SER A 116 13.07 -37.76 7.78
CA SER A 116 14.50 -37.94 7.54
C SER A 116 15.15 -39.06 8.38
N LEU A 117 14.69 -39.22 9.63
CA LEU A 117 15.29 -40.19 10.56
C LEU A 117 14.83 -41.63 10.36
N HIS A 118 13.62 -41.83 9.82
CA HIS A 118 13.03 -43.17 9.72
C HIS A 118 12.86 -43.56 8.25
N GLN A 119 13.81 -44.37 7.74
CA GLN A 119 13.77 -44.87 6.35
C GLN A 119 12.71 -45.94 6.12
N ASN A 120 12.27 -46.65 7.19
CA ASN A 120 11.30 -47.75 7.15
C ASN A 120 9.94 -47.39 7.78
N ILE A 121 9.45 -46.16 7.57
CA ILE A 121 8.11 -45.79 8.00
C ILE A 121 7.08 -46.44 7.04
N ASP A 122 5.95 -46.84 7.60
CA ASP A 122 4.77 -47.25 6.82
C ASP A 122 4.41 -46.14 5.79
N GLU A 123 4.07 -46.59 4.58
CA GLU A 123 3.81 -45.67 3.44
C GLU A 123 2.66 -44.71 3.75
N GLU A 124 1.64 -45.14 4.49
CA GLU A 124 0.51 -44.30 4.89
C GLU A 124 0.94 -43.20 5.88
N ILE A 125 1.80 -43.55 6.84
CA ILE A 125 2.36 -42.60 7.81
C ILE A 125 3.30 -41.61 7.09
N ARG A 126 4.12 -42.10 6.16
CA ARG A 126 4.99 -41.27 5.33
C ARG A 126 4.18 -40.24 4.56
N GLY A 127 3.13 -40.67 3.85
CA GLY A 127 2.23 -39.77 3.11
C GLY A 127 1.58 -38.73 4.01
N GLY A 128 1.15 -39.14 5.21
CA GLY A 128 0.60 -38.18 6.20
C GLY A 128 1.59 -37.10 6.65
N LEU A 129 2.85 -37.52 6.95
CA LEU A 129 3.90 -36.56 7.33
C LEU A 129 4.31 -35.63 6.19
N GLU A 130 4.35 -36.12 4.96
CA GLU A 130 4.62 -35.28 3.76
C GLU A 130 3.55 -34.23 3.54
N VAL A 131 2.27 -34.58 3.73
CA VAL A 131 1.14 -33.64 3.65
C VAL A 131 1.26 -32.57 4.75
N ILE A 132 1.56 -32.96 5.98
CA ILE A 132 1.74 -32.03 7.10
C ILE A 132 2.91 -31.08 6.81
N SER A 133 4.06 -31.60 6.36
CA SER A 133 5.24 -30.78 6.03
C SER A 133 4.96 -29.81 4.89
N SER A 134 4.36 -30.28 3.78
CA SER A 134 4.07 -29.43 2.61
C SER A 134 3.04 -28.36 2.93
N THR A 135 1.98 -28.70 3.67
CA THR A 135 0.95 -27.74 4.11
C THR A 135 1.54 -26.71 5.06
N GLY A 136 2.37 -27.14 6.01
CA GLY A 136 3.07 -26.26 6.94
C GLY A 136 3.99 -25.27 6.21
N LYS A 137 4.79 -25.75 5.24
CA LYS A 137 5.65 -24.89 4.40
C LYS A 137 4.84 -23.88 3.58
N SER A 138 3.72 -24.31 3.02
CA SER A 138 2.81 -23.42 2.28
C SER A 138 2.23 -22.34 3.17
N LEU A 139 1.81 -22.68 4.40
CA LEU A 139 1.30 -21.72 5.37
C LEU A 139 2.38 -20.74 5.83
N ILE A 140 3.60 -21.20 6.09
CA ILE A 140 4.75 -20.33 6.41
C ILE A 140 5.00 -19.34 5.28
N ALA A 141 5.06 -19.80 4.03
CA ALA A 141 5.26 -18.94 2.86
C ALA A 141 4.14 -17.91 2.70
N PHE A 142 2.88 -18.30 2.94
CA PHE A 142 1.74 -17.38 2.94
C PHE A 142 1.87 -16.31 4.01
N VAL A 143 2.18 -16.70 5.25
CA VAL A 143 2.34 -15.79 6.39
C VAL A 143 3.52 -14.82 6.18
N GLU A 144 4.64 -15.28 5.63
CA GLU A 144 5.77 -14.41 5.28
C GLU A 144 5.40 -13.41 4.19
N SER A 145 4.64 -13.84 3.20
CA SER A 145 4.13 -12.97 2.15
C SER A 145 3.19 -11.89 2.71
N TYR A 146 2.28 -12.30 3.60
CA TYR A 146 1.38 -11.37 4.29
C TYR A 146 2.13 -10.37 5.17
N ARG A 147 3.19 -10.80 5.86
CA ARG A 147 4.05 -9.91 6.65
C ARG A 147 4.76 -8.87 5.80
N LYS A 148 5.22 -9.22 4.60
CA LYS A 148 5.84 -8.28 3.65
C LYS A 148 4.85 -7.21 3.20
N PHE A 149 3.58 -7.57 3.00
CA PHE A 149 2.52 -6.65 2.64
C PHE A 149 2.21 -5.65 3.77
N THR A 150 2.15 -6.11 5.02
CA THR A 150 1.79 -5.27 6.17
C THR A 150 2.95 -4.48 6.78
N HIS A 151 4.19 -4.75 6.37
CA HIS A 151 5.37 -4.09 6.93
C HIS A 151 6.08 -3.24 5.87
N ILE A 152 5.61 -2.02 5.69
CA ILE A 152 6.34 -1.00 4.94
C ILE A 152 7.31 -0.33 5.92
N PRO A 153 8.63 -0.43 5.71
CA PRO A 153 9.60 0.23 6.58
C PRO A 153 9.48 1.76 6.41
N THR A 154 9.84 2.50 7.46
CA THR A 154 9.94 3.96 7.37
C THR A 154 10.94 4.33 6.27
N PRO A 155 10.53 5.10 5.25
CA PRO A 155 11.42 5.46 4.14
C PRO A 155 12.66 6.23 4.62
N GLN A 156 13.80 5.94 4.04
CA GLN A 156 15.05 6.66 4.23
C GLN A 156 15.48 7.29 2.89
N PRO A 157 14.91 8.45 2.52
CA PRO A 157 15.13 9.04 1.21
C PRO A 157 16.55 9.58 1.07
N SER A 158 17.13 9.36 -0.10
CA SER A 158 18.44 9.88 -0.52
C SER A 158 18.40 10.28 -2.00
N LEU A 159 19.34 11.12 -2.41
CA LEU A 159 19.48 11.49 -3.83
C LEU A 159 20.25 10.41 -4.57
N PHE A 160 19.73 9.95 -5.71
CA PHE A 160 20.44 9.03 -6.58
C PHE A 160 20.17 9.29 -8.07
N TYR A 161 21.14 8.92 -8.92
CA TYR A 161 21.01 9.01 -10.36
C TYR A 161 20.21 7.82 -10.90
N VAL A 162 19.13 8.11 -11.62
CA VAL A 162 18.22 7.08 -12.16
C VAL A 162 18.90 6.16 -13.15
N ASN A 163 19.82 6.67 -13.98
CA ASN A 163 20.54 5.86 -14.96
C ASN A 163 21.41 4.78 -14.27
N LYS A 164 22.21 5.14 -13.26
CA LYS A 164 23.01 4.19 -12.49
C LYS A 164 22.15 3.18 -11.72
N PHE A 165 21.04 3.64 -11.19
CA PHE A 165 20.02 2.81 -10.53
C PHE A 165 19.47 1.75 -11.50
N ALA A 166 19.02 2.16 -12.70
CA ALA A 166 18.47 1.27 -13.73
C ALA A 166 19.47 0.22 -14.20
N GLU A 167 20.74 0.60 -14.42
CA GLU A 167 21.82 -0.34 -14.78
C GLU A 167 22.04 -1.41 -13.70
N ARG A 168 22.03 -0.98 -12.41
CA ARG A 168 22.19 -1.90 -11.28
C ARG A 168 21.02 -2.87 -11.20
N LEU A 169 19.77 -2.38 -11.35
CA LEU A 169 18.58 -3.20 -11.36
C LEU A 169 18.57 -4.21 -12.50
N THR A 170 18.96 -3.79 -13.70
CA THR A 170 19.04 -4.70 -14.84
C THR A 170 20.05 -5.81 -14.61
N ARG A 171 21.19 -5.52 -13.98
CA ARG A 171 22.16 -6.56 -13.57
C ARG A 171 21.59 -7.54 -12.57
N LEU A 172 20.90 -7.03 -11.54
CA LEU A 172 20.24 -7.85 -10.52
C LEU A 172 19.14 -8.73 -11.14
N ALA A 173 18.30 -8.15 -11.99
CA ALA A 173 17.24 -8.87 -12.67
C ALA A 173 17.80 -10.00 -13.56
N ARG A 174 18.89 -9.75 -14.29
CA ARG A 174 19.56 -10.77 -15.11
C ARG A 174 20.18 -11.89 -14.29
N HIS A 175 20.73 -11.59 -13.12
CA HIS A 175 21.38 -12.61 -12.27
C HIS A 175 20.36 -13.60 -11.64
N HIS A 176 19.15 -13.16 -11.42
CA HIS A 176 18.04 -14.00 -10.93
C HIS A 176 17.18 -14.58 -12.06
N ASN A 177 17.60 -14.38 -13.33
CA ASN A 177 16.75 -14.64 -14.47
C ASN A 177 17.06 -15.97 -15.14
N ASN A 178 16.08 -16.88 -15.11
CA ASN A 178 16.09 -18.11 -15.88
C ASN A 178 15.58 -17.91 -17.34
N TYR A 179 15.43 -16.67 -17.83
CA TYR A 179 14.84 -16.35 -19.12
C TYR A 179 15.90 -15.76 -20.09
N PRO A 180 16.74 -16.59 -20.73
CA PRO A 180 17.82 -16.11 -21.61
C PRO A 180 17.31 -15.43 -22.90
N ASN A 181 16.04 -15.63 -23.23
CA ASN A 181 15.33 -15.10 -24.39
C ASN A 181 14.87 -13.63 -24.20
N ILE A 182 15.10 -13.01 -23.04
CA ILE A 182 14.60 -11.67 -22.73
C ILE A 182 15.73 -10.64 -22.77
N THR A 183 15.53 -9.59 -23.56
CA THR A 183 16.38 -8.39 -23.59
C THR A 183 15.75 -7.27 -22.75
N ILE A 184 16.53 -6.66 -21.85
CA ILE A 184 16.10 -5.48 -21.09
C ILE A 184 16.84 -4.26 -21.66
N ARG A 185 16.10 -3.24 -22.09
CA ARG A 185 16.60 -1.94 -22.54
C ARG A 185 16.31 -0.88 -21.48
N ILE A 186 17.23 0.08 -21.35
CA ILE A 186 17.12 1.23 -20.44
C ILE A 186 17.07 2.48 -21.31
N ASP A 187 16.13 3.37 -21.00
CA ASP A 187 15.93 4.66 -21.65
C ASP A 187 15.62 5.70 -20.55
N VAL A 188 16.59 6.56 -20.24
CA VAL A 188 16.50 7.57 -19.17
C VAL A 188 16.72 8.95 -19.77
N GLU A 189 15.74 9.83 -19.67
CA GLU A 189 15.79 11.19 -20.23
C GLU A 189 15.30 12.22 -19.19
N PRO A 190 16.14 13.22 -18.80
CA PRO A 190 17.54 13.42 -19.20
C PRO A 190 18.49 12.37 -18.60
N GLU A 191 19.67 12.17 -19.21
CA GLU A 191 20.63 11.15 -18.78
C GLU A 191 21.14 11.36 -17.35
N ASP A 192 21.16 12.60 -16.87
CA ASP A 192 21.54 13.02 -15.51
C ASP A 192 20.36 13.11 -14.54
N LEU A 193 19.22 12.48 -14.87
CA LEU A 193 18.02 12.47 -14.05
C LEU A 193 18.30 11.99 -12.63
N ILE A 194 17.91 12.79 -11.63
CA ILE A 194 18.08 12.54 -10.19
C ILE A 194 16.72 12.43 -9.51
N VAL A 195 16.61 11.51 -8.57
CA VAL A 195 15.43 11.31 -7.72
C VAL A 195 15.82 11.41 -6.25
N TYR A 196 14.94 12.01 -5.44
CA TYR A 196 15.02 11.99 -3.99
C TYR A 196 13.97 11.03 -3.43
N ALA A 197 14.39 9.80 -3.13
CA ALA A 197 13.52 8.73 -2.64
C ALA A 197 14.33 7.69 -1.85
N ASP A 198 13.64 6.75 -1.20
CA ASP A 198 14.29 5.57 -0.63
C ASP A 198 14.63 4.59 -1.76
N GLU A 199 15.94 4.52 -2.08
CA GLU A 199 16.44 3.71 -3.18
C GLU A 199 16.12 2.21 -3.02
N ASN A 200 16.02 1.69 -1.78
CA ASN A 200 15.71 0.28 -1.52
C ASN A 200 14.23 -0.01 -1.79
N LEU A 201 13.33 0.89 -1.38
CA LEU A 201 11.89 0.75 -1.65
C LEU A 201 11.60 0.84 -3.14
N ILE A 202 12.19 1.82 -3.84
CA ILE A 202 12.06 1.94 -5.30
C ILE A 202 12.66 0.71 -6.00
N THR A 203 13.81 0.19 -5.51
CA THR A 203 14.40 -1.07 -5.99
C THR A 203 13.39 -2.22 -5.91
N GLN A 204 12.71 -2.37 -4.78
CA GLN A 204 11.74 -3.44 -4.57
C GLN A 204 10.55 -3.31 -5.55
N VAL A 205 10.02 -2.10 -5.73
CA VAL A 205 8.92 -1.83 -6.68
C VAL A 205 9.35 -2.21 -8.10
N VAL A 206 10.48 -1.68 -8.58
CA VAL A 206 10.92 -1.91 -9.96
C VAL A 206 11.30 -3.37 -10.21
N LEU A 207 11.94 -4.05 -9.25
CA LEU A 207 12.22 -5.49 -9.36
C LEU A 207 10.94 -6.33 -9.43
N ASN A 208 9.89 -5.96 -8.70
CA ASN A 208 8.58 -6.63 -8.81
C ASN A 208 7.98 -6.46 -10.21
N LEU A 209 8.03 -5.23 -10.76
CA LEU A 209 7.55 -4.96 -12.12
C LEU A 209 8.36 -5.74 -13.17
N LEU A 210 9.70 -5.73 -13.08
CA LEU A 210 10.57 -6.49 -13.98
C LEU A 210 10.31 -7.99 -13.90
N LYS A 211 10.14 -8.53 -12.69
CA LYS A 211 9.80 -9.95 -12.48
C LYS A 211 8.44 -10.29 -13.10
N ASN A 212 7.44 -9.43 -12.92
CA ASN A 212 6.14 -9.63 -13.55
C ASN A 212 6.22 -9.60 -15.07
N ALA A 213 6.97 -8.66 -15.64
CA ALA A 213 7.21 -8.56 -17.08
C ALA A 213 7.92 -9.81 -17.63
N MET A 214 8.98 -10.30 -16.97
CA MET A 214 9.70 -11.51 -17.34
C MET A 214 8.80 -12.75 -17.31
N GLN A 215 8.00 -12.89 -16.26
CA GLN A 215 7.05 -14.00 -16.12
C GLN A 215 5.93 -13.96 -17.16
N ALA A 216 5.48 -12.76 -17.56
CA ALA A 216 4.47 -12.61 -18.61
C ALA A 216 4.99 -13.01 -19.97
N ILE A 217 6.24 -12.68 -20.29
CA ILE A 217 6.90 -13.10 -21.54
C ILE A 217 7.15 -14.61 -21.54
N GLY A 218 7.60 -15.17 -20.41
CA GLY A 218 7.87 -16.60 -20.29
C GLY A 218 9.08 -17.08 -21.10
N HIS A 219 9.19 -18.42 -21.25
CA HIS A 219 10.27 -19.07 -22.00
C HIS A 219 9.97 -19.27 -23.48
N GLU A 220 8.69 -19.28 -23.84
CA GLU A 220 8.23 -19.64 -25.20
C GLU A 220 8.41 -18.52 -26.22
N GLN A 221 8.48 -17.28 -25.76
CA GLN A 221 8.64 -16.12 -26.65
C GLN A 221 10.10 -15.87 -26.97
N GLU A 222 10.54 -16.15 -28.20
CA GLU A 222 11.95 -16.07 -28.65
C GLU A 222 12.58 -14.66 -28.57
N ASN A 223 11.77 -13.59 -28.69
CA ASN A 223 12.22 -12.19 -28.73
C ASN A 223 11.58 -11.38 -27.60
N GLY A 224 11.74 -11.83 -26.37
CA GLY A 224 11.27 -11.10 -25.20
C GLY A 224 11.98 -9.74 -25.07
N LEU A 225 11.19 -8.67 -24.93
CA LEU A 225 11.69 -7.32 -24.74
C LEU A 225 11.03 -6.67 -23.55
N ILE A 226 11.84 -6.14 -22.64
CA ILE A 226 11.40 -5.26 -21.55
C ILE A 226 12.09 -3.92 -21.75
N LEU A 227 11.32 -2.84 -21.67
CA LEU A 227 11.81 -1.47 -21.72
C LEU A 227 11.59 -0.83 -20.36
N PHE A 228 12.67 -0.40 -19.71
CA PHE A 228 12.63 0.47 -18.55
C PHE A 228 12.82 1.91 -19.02
N LYS A 229 11.83 2.74 -18.84
CA LYS A 229 11.89 4.18 -19.13
C LYS A 229 11.84 5.00 -17.86
N ALA A 230 12.59 6.12 -17.87
CA ALA A 230 12.50 7.12 -16.80
C ALA A 230 12.58 8.53 -17.40
N TYR A 231 11.63 9.38 -17.03
CA TYR A 231 11.53 10.75 -17.55
C TYR A 231 10.76 11.67 -16.59
N CYS A 232 10.84 12.98 -16.82
CA CYS A 232 10.00 13.95 -16.12
C CYS A 232 8.73 14.24 -16.91
N ASP A 233 7.59 14.25 -16.24
CA ASP A 233 6.34 14.72 -16.83
C ASP A 233 6.30 16.27 -16.89
N PRO A 234 5.29 16.89 -17.53
CA PRO A 234 5.14 18.34 -17.57
C PRO A 234 4.96 19.03 -16.20
N ASN A 235 4.66 18.28 -15.14
CA ASN A 235 4.52 18.78 -13.79
C ASN A 235 5.79 18.55 -12.95
N GLU A 236 6.91 18.20 -13.59
CA GLU A 236 8.20 17.87 -12.97
C GLU A 236 8.20 16.60 -12.10
N ALA A 237 7.17 15.76 -12.23
CA ALA A 237 7.15 14.46 -11.57
C ALA A 237 8.03 13.46 -12.33
N VAL A 238 8.87 12.71 -11.61
CA VAL A 238 9.68 11.64 -12.20
C VAL A 238 8.82 10.39 -12.39
N ILE A 239 8.70 9.96 -13.64
CA ILE A 239 7.97 8.75 -14.03
C ILE A 239 8.96 7.62 -14.28
N LEU A 240 8.73 6.48 -13.64
CA LEU A 240 9.42 5.22 -13.90
C LEU A 240 8.43 4.25 -14.55
N GLU A 241 8.72 3.84 -15.78
CA GLU A 241 7.84 3.00 -16.60
C GLU A 241 8.53 1.68 -16.94
N VAL A 242 7.81 0.57 -16.81
CA VAL A 242 8.27 -0.77 -17.25
C VAL A 242 7.26 -1.31 -18.24
N THR A 243 7.69 -1.43 -19.49
CA THR A 243 6.88 -1.97 -20.58
C THR A 243 7.44 -3.30 -21.06
N ASN A 244 6.60 -4.25 -21.41
CA ASN A 244 7.00 -5.53 -21.97
C ASN A 244 6.16 -5.88 -23.21
N ASN A 245 6.71 -6.75 -24.06
CA ASN A 245 6.05 -7.25 -25.26
C ASN A 245 5.35 -8.62 -25.06
N GLY A 246 5.14 -9.03 -23.82
CA GLY A 246 4.35 -10.22 -23.48
C GLY A 246 2.84 -10.02 -23.65
N PRO A 247 2.03 -11.00 -23.26
CA PRO A 247 0.58 -10.92 -23.32
C PRO A 247 0.02 -9.69 -22.58
N ILE A 248 -1.05 -9.12 -23.14
CA ILE A 248 -1.78 -8.00 -22.53
C ILE A 248 -2.62 -8.56 -21.38
N ILE A 249 -2.66 -7.84 -20.26
CA ILE A 249 -3.55 -8.16 -19.14
C ILE A 249 -4.99 -7.95 -19.59
N PRO A 250 -5.87 -8.97 -19.49
CA PRO A 250 -7.28 -8.80 -19.81
C PRO A 250 -7.93 -7.68 -19.01
N PRO A 251 -8.88 -6.90 -19.59
CA PRO A 251 -9.53 -5.81 -18.87
C PRO A 251 -10.16 -6.23 -17.54
N GLU A 252 -10.75 -7.42 -17.49
CA GLU A 252 -11.37 -8.00 -16.30
C GLU A 252 -10.36 -8.26 -15.16
N GLU A 253 -9.13 -8.62 -15.51
CA GLU A 253 -8.05 -8.83 -14.55
C GLU A 253 -7.43 -7.49 -14.14
N ALA A 254 -7.31 -6.53 -15.07
CA ALA A 254 -6.68 -5.24 -14.86
C ALA A 254 -7.31 -4.44 -13.69
N GLU A 255 -8.62 -4.59 -13.46
CA GLU A 255 -9.33 -3.96 -12.34
C GLU A 255 -8.90 -4.53 -10.97
N HIS A 256 -8.33 -5.74 -10.96
CA HIS A 256 -8.01 -6.47 -9.74
C HIS A 256 -6.51 -6.61 -9.46
N ILE A 257 -5.62 -6.20 -10.38
CA ILE A 257 -4.17 -6.41 -10.23
C ILE A 257 -3.53 -5.75 -9.00
N PHE A 258 -4.18 -4.72 -8.45
CA PHE A 258 -3.75 -4.05 -7.21
C PHE A 258 -4.45 -4.57 -5.96
N VAL A 259 -5.43 -5.49 -6.11
CA VAL A 259 -6.09 -6.12 -4.96
C VAL A 259 -5.12 -7.11 -4.31
N PRO A 260 -4.84 -7.00 -3.01
CA PRO A 260 -3.93 -7.91 -2.32
C PRO A 260 -4.35 -9.37 -2.50
N PHE A 261 -3.37 -10.25 -2.72
CA PHE A 261 -3.55 -11.69 -2.93
C PHE A 261 -4.24 -12.09 -4.24
N PHE A 262 -4.62 -11.14 -5.08
CA PHE A 262 -5.11 -11.46 -6.41
C PHE A 262 -3.95 -11.94 -7.30
N THR A 263 -4.09 -13.11 -7.88
CA THR A 263 -3.09 -13.68 -8.82
C THR A 263 -3.75 -14.66 -9.77
N THR A 264 -3.34 -14.61 -11.03
CA THR A 264 -3.71 -15.58 -12.06
C THR A 264 -2.61 -16.62 -12.29
N LYS A 265 -1.51 -16.54 -11.53
CA LYS A 265 -0.34 -17.40 -11.68
C LYS A 265 -0.34 -18.53 -10.65
N GLU A 266 -0.06 -19.75 -11.08
CA GLU A 266 0.20 -20.87 -10.16
C GLU A 266 1.40 -20.56 -9.27
N GLY A 267 1.20 -20.63 -7.94
CA GLY A 267 2.24 -20.33 -6.94
C GLY A 267 2.57 -18.84 -6.79
N GLY A 268 1.82 -17.95 -7.41
CA GLY A 268 1.93 -16.51 -7.20
C GLY A 268 1.38 -16.09 -5.84
N SER A 269 2.05 -15.18 -5.12
CA SER A 269 1.56 -14.66 -3.84
C SER A 269 0.48 -13.56 -3.98
N GLY A 270 0.33 -12.96 -5.16
CA GLY A 270 -0.61 -11.86 -5.42
C GLY A 270 -0.32 -10.56 -4.64
N ILE A 271 0.92 -10.34 -4.17
CA ILE A 271 1.30 -9.19 -3.32
C ILE A 271 2.22 -8.21 -4.05
N GLY A 272 2.73 -8.59 -5.22
CA GLY A 272 3.79 -7.82 -5.88
C GLY A 272 3.38 -6.45 -6.39
N LEU A 273 2.08 -6.21 -6.61
CA LEU A 273 1.52 -4.95 -7.13
C LEU A 273 0.64 -4.21 -6.11
N SER A 274 0.33 -4.80 -4.96
CA SER A 274 -0.49 -4.23 -3.89
C SER A 274 0.30 -3.48 -2.84
#